data_4d4178662a8a466cc05bac9d3e4aa738
#
_entry.id   4d4178662a8a466cc05bac9d3e4aa738
#
_cell.length_a   1.000
_cell.length_b   1.000
_cell.length_c   1.000
_cell.angle_alpha   90.00
_cell.angle_beta   90.00
_cell.angle_gamma   90.00
#
_symmetry.space_group_name_H-M   'P 1'
#
loop_
_entity.id
_entity.type
_entity.pdbx_description
1 polymer ?
#
loop_
_entity_poly.entity_id
_entity_poly.type
_entity_poly.pdbx_seq_one_letter_code
_entity_poly.pdbx_strand_id
1 'polypeptide(L)'
;MVSEIDPETVKHQLENNSHAAERLQIIDIRSQVQFEQGHLPEAINIPLDKLPHRIEEIEWSQHIVVACPIGQSSIQAARLIQSYEDVPHDARIQSMAGGYDAWEYELVEES
;
A
#
# COMPACT_ATOMS: atom_id res chain seq x y z
N MET A 1 14.00 -7.35 0.58
CA MET A 1 13.11 -8.35 1.18
C MET A 1 11.83 -7.70 1.66
N VAL A 2 10.68 -8.30 1.35
CA VAL A 2 9.39 -7.79 1.79
C VAL A 2 9.15 -8.19 3.25
N SER A 3 8.79 -7.22 4.09
CA SER A 3 8.43 -7.47 5.47
C SER A 3 6.97 -7.11 5.70
N GLU A 4 6.48 -7.34 6.89
CA GLU A 4 5.12 -6.97 7.26
C GLU A 4 5.10 -5.81 8.21
N ILE A 5 4.01 -5.03 8.15
CA ILE A 5 3.79 -3.92 9.07
C ILE A 5 2.36 -4.06 9.62
N ASP A 6 2.19 -3.85 10.92
CA ASP A 6 0.85 -3.98 11.48
C ASP A 6 -0.01 -2.73 11.26
N PRO A 7 -1.34 -2.87 11.32
CA PRO A 7 -2.24 -1.73 11.06
C PRO A 7 -2.05 -0.57 12.02
N GLU A 8 -1.72 -0.85 13.28
CA GLU A 8 -1.50 0.21 14.26
C GLU A 8 -0.31 1.08 13.87
N THR A 9 0.76 0.46 13.41
CA THR A 9 1.95 1.20 12.96
C THR A 9 1.63 2.02 11.71
N VAL A 10 0.85 1.46 10.79
CA VAL A 10 0.42 2.19 9.59
C VAL A 10 -0.38 3.43 10.00
N LYS A 11 -1.33 3.24 10.91
CA LYS A 11 -2.16 4.34 11.40
C LYS A 11 -1.31 5.46 12.01
N HIS A 12 -0.35 5.06 12.86
CA HIS A 12 0.54 6.01 13.51
C HIS A 12 1.38 6.79 12.49
N GLN A 13 1.90 6.12 11.50
CA GLN A 13 2.71 6.77 10.47
C GLN A 13 1.89 7.68 9.57
N LEU A 14 0.65 7.32 9.29
CA LEU A 14 -0.25 8.19 8.52
C LEU A 14 -0.52 9.50 9.27
N GLU A 15 -0.68 9.43 10.58
CA GLU A 15 -0.91 10.62 11.39
C GLU A 15 0.29 11.55 11.41
N ASN A 16 1.49 11.01 11.20
CA ASN A 16 2.73 11.77 11.24
C ASN A 16 3.35 11.94 9.85
N ASN A 17 2.57 11.75 8.80
CA ASN A 17 3.06 11.72 7.42
C ASN A 17 3.21 13.12 6.84
N SER A 18 4.10 13.92 7.43
CA SER A 18 4.25 15.32 7.06
C SER A 18 5.49 15.64 6.21
N HIS A 19 6.42 14.69 6.07
CA HIS A 19 7.66 14.91 5.33
C HIS A 19 7.62 14.23 3.96
N ALA A 20 7.77 15.02 2.91
CA ALA A 20 7.63 14.53 1.54
C ALA A 20 8.65 13.43 1.19
N ALA A 21 9.89 13.56 1.69
CA ALA A 21 10.96 12.62 1.32
C ALA A 21 10.76 11.22 1.89
N GLU A 22 10.10 11.12 3.03
CA GLU A 22 9.86 9.84 3.70
C GLU A 22 8.37 9.52 3.77
N ARG A 23 7.61 10.14 2.90
CA ARG A 23 6.17 9.98 2.90
C ARG A 23 5.76 8.53 2.68
N LEU A 24 4.88 8.04 3.55
CA LEU A 24 4.31 6.72 3.42
C LEU A 24 3.41 6.66 2.20
N GLN A 25 3.67 5.71 1.32
CA GLN A 25 2.86 5.49 0.13
C GLN A 25 2.09 4.19 0.29
N ILE A 26 0.78 4.26 0.24
CA ILE A 26 -0.08 3.10 0.43
C ILE A 26 -0.68 2.69 -0.91
N ILE A 27 -0.48 1.44 -1.28
CA ILE A 27 -1.01 0.87 -2.52
C ILE A 27 -2.08 -0.16 -2.15
N ASP A 28 -3.32 0.12 -2.54
CA ASP A 28 -4.45 -0.78 -2.32
C ASP A 28 -4.66 -1.60 -3.58
N ILE A 29 -4.49 -2.91 -3.47
CA ILE A 29 -4.56 -3.80 -4.63
C ILE A 29 -5.90 -4.52 -4.77
N ARG A 30 -6.92 -4.07 -4.01
CA ARG A 30 -8.27 -4.60 -4.15
C ARG A 30 -8.90 -4.06 -5.44
N SER A 31 -10.09 -4.56 -5.78
CA SER A 31 -10.82 -4.03 -6.92
C SER A 31 -11.21 -2.57 -6.69
N GLN A 32 -11.49 -1.86 -7.76
CA GLN A 32 -11.92 -0.47 -7.67
C GLN A 32 -13.21 -0.33 -6.86
N VAL A 33 -14.14 -1.27 -7.03
CA VAL A 33 -15.40 -1.24 -6.30
C VAL A 33 -15.16 -1.33 -4.79
N GLN A 34 -14.30 -2.23 -4.37
CA GLN A 34 -13.95 -2.37 -2.96
C GLN A 34 -13.26 -1.13 -2.42
N PHE A 35 -12.36 -0.56 -3.21
CA PHE A 35 -11.66 0.65 -2.83
C PHE A 35 -12.63 1.80 -2.59
N GLU A 36 -13.59 1.98 -3.48
CA GLU A 36 -14.56 3.06 -3.38
C GLU A 36 -15.48 2.92 -2.15
N GLN A 37 -15.72 1.71 -1.71
CA GLN A 37 -16.56 1.44 -0.55
C GLN A 37 -15.88 1.80 0.77
N GLY A 38 -14.57 1.92 0.76
CA GLY A 38 -13.80 2.31 1.93
C GLY A 38 -12.36 1.88 1.81
N HIS A 39 -11.43 2.82 1.99
CA HIS A 39 -10.00 2.54 1.87
C HIS A 39 -9.21 3.33 2.90
N LEU A 40 -7.96 2.93 3.11
CA LEU A 40 -7.07 3.67 3.99
C LEU A 40 -6.88 5.10 3.47
N PRO A 41 -6.76 6.09 4.36
CA PRO A 41 -6.50 7.47 3.93
C PRO A 41 -5.26 7.54 3.05
N GLU A 42 -5.33 8.34 2.00
CA GLU A 42 -4.23 8.59 1.05
C GLU A 42 -3.82 7.38 0.21
N ALA A 43 -4.52 6.26 0.29
CA ALA A 43 -4.19 5.08 -0.51
C ALA A 43 -4.46 5.30 -2.00
N ILE A 44 -3.61 4.71 -2.82
CA ILE A 44 -3.76 4.70 -4.26
C ILE A 44 -4.25 3.32 -4.67
N ASN A 45 -5.31 3.26 -5.45
CA ASN A 45 -5.87 1.98 -5.88
C ASN A 45 -5.20 1.51 -7.17
N ILE A 46 -4.52 0.38 -7.10
CA ILE A 46 -3.96 -0.30 -8.26
C ILE A 46 -4.33 -1.76 -8.11
N PRO A 47 -5.45 -2.20 -8.69
CA PRO A 47 -5.84 -3.61 -8.58
C PRO A 47 -4.70 -4.54 -9.00
N LEU A 48 -4.58 -5.67 -8.33
CA LEU A 48 -3.46 -6.59 -8.51
C LEU A 48 -3.23 -6.96 -9.96
N ASP A 49 -4.30 -7.23 -10.70
CA ASP A 49 -4.20 -7.63 -12.10
C ASP A 49 -3.73 -6.50 -13.02
N LYS A 50 -3.83 -5.26 -12.56
CA LYS A 50 -3.39 -4.09 -13.34
C LYS A 50 -2.03 -3.58 -12.92
N LEU A 51 -1.50 -4.08 -11.81
CA LEU A 51 -0.23 -3.61 -11.28
C LEU A 51 0.92 -3.72 -12.29
N PRO A 52 1.11 -4.83 -13.01
CA PRO A 52 2.21 -4.91 -13.96
C PRO A 52 2.17 -3.85 -15.06
N HIS A 53 0.97 -3.39 -15.44
CA HIS A 53 0.82 -2.37 -16.47
C HIS A 53 0.95 -0.96 -15.94
N ARG A 54 0.66 -0.76 -14.67
CA ARG A 54 0.65 0.57 -14.08
C ARG A 54 1.86 0.89 -13.23
N ILE A 55 2.70 -0.09 -13.00
CA ILE A 55 3.85 0.07 -12.10
C ILE A 55 4.80 1.18 -12.58
N GLU A 56 4.93 1.36 -13.88
CA GLU A 56 5.82 2.40 -14.45
C GLU A 56 5.23 3.80 -14.39
N GLU A 57 3.92 3.92 -14.10
CA GLU A 57 3.25 5.22 -14.03
C GLU A 57 3.39 5.87 -12.65
N ILE A 58 3.87 5.13 -11.68
CA ILE A 58 3.88 5.56 -10.28
C ILE A 58 5.24 6.11 -9.91
N GLU A 59 5.24 7.24 -9.21
CA GLU A 59 6.46 7.76 -8.61
C GLU A 59 6.62 7.11 -7.24
N TRP A 60 7.52 6.14 -7.16
CA TRP A 60 7.69 5.32 -5.96
C TRP A 60 8.47 6.05 -4.88
N SER A 61 7.95 6.04 -3.66
CA SER A 61 8.61 6.66 -2.52
C SER A 61 9.57 5.69 -1.84
N GLN A 62 10.22 6.16 -0.78
CA GLN A 62 11.14 5.34 0.01
C GLN A 62 10.43 4.39 0.97
N HIS A 63 9.16 4.61 1.27
CA HIS A 63 8.39 3.75 2.15
C HIS A 63 7.05 3.43 1.51
N ILE A 64 6.87 2.17 1.14
CA ILE A 64 5.70 1.69 0.41
C ILE A 64 5.02 0.60 1.23
N VAL A 65 3.72 0.75 1.46
CA VAL A 65 2.90 -0.26 2.13
C VAL A 65 1.83 -0.74 1.16
N VAL A 66 1.71 -2.05 1.03
CA VAL A 66 0.71 -2.66 0.15
C VAL A 66 -0.39 -3.27 1.00
N ALA A 67 -1.64 -2.99 0.66
CA ALA A 67 -2.80 -3.45 1.41
C ALA A 67 -3.73 -4.28 0.53
N CYS A 68 -4.24 -5.37 1.10
CA CYS A 68 -5.21 -6.26 0.45
C CYS A 68 -6.22 -6.73 1.50
N PRO A 69 -7.24 -7.52 1.14
CA PRO A 69 -8.28 -7.89 2.13
C PRO A 69 -7.76 -8.61 3.37
N ILE A 70 -6.85 -9.58 3.22
CA ILE A 70 -6.41 -10.43 4.33
C ILE A 70 -4.89 -10.52 4.51
N GLY A 71 -4.13 -9.73 3.76
CA GLY A 71 -2.68 -9.66 3.92
C GLY A 71 -1.88 -10.73 3.17
N GLN A 72 -2.49 -11.45 2.24
CA GLN A 72 -1.80 -12.49 1.46
C GLN A 72 -1.38 -11.99 0.08
N SER A 73 -2.32 -11.46 -0.69
CA SER A 73 -2.02 -10.96 -2.04
C SER A 73 -1.08 -9.77 -2.01
N SER A 74 -1.11 -9.00 -0.92
CA SER A 74 -0.22 -7.86 -0.77
C SER A 74 1.25 -8.25 -0.70
N ILE A 75 1.55 -9.45 -0.21
CA ILE A 75 2.94 -9.94 -0.19
C ILE A 75 3.43 -10.15 -1.61
N GLN A 76 2.61 -10.76 -2.46
CA GLN A 76 2.93 -11.00 -3.85
C GLN A 76 3.12 -9.67 -4.60
N ALA A 77 2.20 -8.72 -4.37
CA ALA A 77 2.29 -7.42 -5.01
C ALA A 77 3.53 -6.66 -4.55
N ALA A 78 3.85 -6.73 -3.26
CA ALA A 78 5.05 -6.07 -2.73
C ALA A 78 6.32 -6.63 -3.36
N ARG A 79 6.37 -7.95 -3.59
CA ARG A 79 7.52 -8.57 -4.26
C ARG A 79 7.67 -8.09 -5.70
N LEU A 80 6.55 -7.93 -6.40
CA LEU A 80 6.57 -7.41 -7.76
C LEU A 80 7.11 -5.97 -7.78
N ILE A 81 6.62 -5.14 -6.87
CA ILE A 81 7.08 -3.76 -6.77
C ILE A 81 8.58 -3.71 -6.46
N GLN A 82 9.03 -4.56 -5.54
CA GLN A 82 10.44 -4.61 -5.15
C GLN A 82 11.36 -4.96 -6.32
N SER A 83 10.86 -5.74 -7.27
CA SER A 83 11.66 -6.17 -8.41
C SER A 83 11.71 -5.14 -9.54
N TYR A 84 10.89 -4.08 -9.45
CA TYR A 84 10.84 -3.07 -10.49
C TYR A 84 12.01 -2.10 -10.37
N GLU A 85 12.71 -1.87 -11.48
CA GLU A 85 13.97 -1.12 -11.44
C GLU A 85 13.83 0.37 -11.07
N ASP A 86 12.67 0.96 -11.29
CA ASP A 86 12.45 2.37 -10.95
C ASP A 86 12.12 2.58 -9.47
N VAL A 87 11.92 1.50 -8.72
CA VAL A 87 11.72 1.59 -7.27
C VAL A 87 13.10 1.76 -6.63
N PRO A 88 13.26 2.72 -5.69
CA PRO A 88 14.56 2.89 -5.05
C PRO A 88 15.08 1.60 -4.42
N HIS A 89 16.35 1.31 -4.58
CA HIS A 89 16.95 0.08 -4.09
C HIS A 89 16.83 -0.08 -2.57
N ASP A 90 16.86 1.03 -1.86
CA ASP A 90 16.78 1.04 -0.41
C ASP A 90 15.37 1.31 0.11
N ALA A 91 14.39 1.32 -0.78
CA ALA A 91 13.00 1.54 -0.38
C ALA A 91 12.53 0.43 0.56
N ARG A 92 11.78 0.84 1.58
CA ARG A 92 11.16 -0.09 2.49
C ARG A 92 9.80 -0.46 1.92
N ILE A 93 9.63 -1.73 1.58
CA ILE A 93 8.39 -2.23 0.98
C ILE A 93 7.80 -3.25 1.92
N GLN A 94 6.58 -3.01 2.38
CA GLN A 94 5.95 -3.82 3.40
C GLN A 94 4.52 -4.18 3.02
N SER A 95 4.07 -5.35 3.47
CA SER A 95 2.69 -5.79 3.34
C SER A 95 1.98 -5.51 4.67
N MET A 96 0.79 -4.91 4.63
CA MET A 96 0.04 -4.67 5.86
C MET A 96 -0.52 -6.00 6.38
N ALA A 97 -0.06 -6.40 7.57
CA ALA A 97 -0.42 -7.66 8.18
C ALA A 97 -1.93 -7.74 8.43
N GLY A 98 -2.54 -8.85 8.05
CA GLY A 98 -3.97 -9.07 8.17
C GLY A 98 -4.83 -8.27 7.21
N GLY A 99 -4.24 -7.36 6.45
CA GLY A 99 -4.95 -6.57 5.45
C GLY A 99 -6.08 -5.74 6.03
N TYR A 100 -7.07 -5.45 5.20
CA TYR A 100 -8.22 -4.66 5.64
C TYR A 100 -9.03 -5.33 6.75
N ASP A 101 -9.01 -6.65 6.82
CA ASP A 101 -9.69 -7.38 7.91
C ASP A 101 -9.15 -6.99 9.28
N ALA A 102 -7.87 -6.64 9.36
CA ALA A 102 -7.24 -6.26 10.62
C ALA A 102 -7.26 -4.75 10.87
N TRP A 103 -7.75 -3.96 9.91
CA TRP A 103 -7.80 -2.50 10.05
C TRP A 103 -9.02 -2.10 10.87
N GLU A 104 -8.79 -1.52 12.03
CA GLU A 104 -9.85 -1.17 12.98
C GLU A 104 -10.15 0.33 13.02
N TYR A 105 -9.57 1.10 12.10
CA TYR A 105 -9.69 2.55 12.10
C TYR A 105 -10.58 3.05 10.99
N GLU A 106 -10.71 4.36 10.88
CA GLU A 106 -11.58 4.96 9.88
C GLU A 106 -11.10 4.70 8.45
N LEU A 107 -12.05 4.54 7.55
CA LEU A 107 -11.80 4.42 6.13
C LEU A 107 -12.39 5.63 5.41
N VAL A 108 -11.79 5.99 4.29
CA VAL A 108 -12.28 7.04 3.40
C VAL A 108 -13.15 6.41 2.34
N GLU A 109 -14.33 6.97 2.10
CA GLU A 109 -15.22 6.49 1.05
C GLU A 109 -15.15 7.42 -0.15
N GLU A 110 -15.18 6.82 -1.34
CA GLU A 110 -15.25 7.56 -2.59
C GLU A 110 -16.70 7.53 -3.08
N SER A 111 -17.23 8.67 -3.40
CA SER A 111 -18.62 8.76 -3.87
C SER A 111 -18.69 8.92 -5.39
#